data_d62d90cd24f980f320852adafb06954a
#
_entry.id   d62d90cd24f980f320852adafb06954a
#
_cell.length_a   1.000
_cell.length_b   1.000
_cell.length_c   1.000
_cell.angle_alpha   90.00
_cell.angle_beta   90.00
_cell.angle_gamma   90.00
#
_symmetry.space_group_name_H-M   'P 1'
#
loop_
_entity.id
_entity.type
_entity.pdbx_description
1 polymer ?
#
loop_
_entity_poly.entity_id
_entity_poly.type
_entity_poly.pdbx_seq_one_letter_code
_entity_poly.pdbx_strand_id
1 'polypeptide(L)'
;LLADATGVVGNRAYYFSSLPYADKNPDVLRIVIEEINKIDIWARLNRDLLAAEFAQLFGIPKPVFDLSTARAEYGTGPVTADILAEQQKIADTFHDLKLIPRRIQIKDVVRSPWAA
;
A
#
# COMPACT_ATOMS: atom_id res chain seq x y z
N LEU A 1 4.24 -9.86 23.81
CA LEU A 1 4.20 -10.22 22.39
C LEU A 1 4.84 -11.58 22.20
N LEU A 2 4.11 -12.54 21.68
CA LEU A 2 4.63 -13.89 21.43
C LEU A 2 5.31 -13.99 20.05
N ALA A 3 4.80 -13.28 19.06
CA ALA A 3 5.35 -13.17 17.71
C ALA A 3 4.78 -11.93 17.02
N ASP A 4 5.46 -11.47 15.98
CA ASP A 4 4.97 -10.47 15.05
C ASP A 4 5.19 -10.94 13.61
N ALA A 5 4.76 -10.13 12.64
CA ALA A 5 4.85 -10.48 11.22
C ALA A 5 6.20 -10.10 10.57
N THR A 6 7.18 -9.67 11.34
CA THR A 6 8.50 -9.25 10.83
C THR A 6 9.15 -10.39 10.04
N GLY A 7 9.49 -10.13 8.78
CA GLY A 7 10.08 -11.12 7.86
C GLY A 7 9.11 -12.17 7.31
N VAL A 8 7.81 -12.10 7.65
CA VAL A 8 6.79 -13.04 7.16
C VAL A 8 5.93 -12.42 6.06
N VAL A 9 5.43 -11.20 6.30
CA VAL A 9 4.64 -10.44 5.33
C VAL A 9 5.05 -8.98 5.33
N GLY A 10 4.98 -8.33 4.15
CA GLY A 10 5.11 -6.88 4.03
C GLY A 10 3.82 -6.19 4.44
N ASN A 11 3.91 -5.12 5.23
CA ASN A 11 2.76 -4.27 5.58
C ASN A 11 2.58 -3.20 4.50
N ARG A 12 2.01 -3.60 3.34
CA ARG A 12 1.82 -2.72 2.19
C ARG A 12 0.34 -2.49 1.93
N ALA A 13 -0.02 -1.27 1.57
CA ALA A 13 -1.31 -0.91 1.01
C ALA A 13 -1.18 -0.74 -0.51
N TYR A 14 -2.28 -0.94 -1.23
CA TYR A 14 -2.31 -0.83 -2.69
C TYR A 14 -3.46 0.06 -3.12
N TYR A 15 -3.23 0.84 -4.18
CA TYR A 15 -4.28 1.59 -4.85
C TYR A 15 -4.85 0.76 -5.99
N PHE A 16 -6.17 0.73 -6.12
CA PHE A 16 -6.88 -0.07 -7.10
C PHE A 16 -7.72 0.81 -8.01
N SER A 17 -7.78 0.41 -9.26
CA SER A 17 -8.69 0.97 -10.26
C SER A 17 -9.31 -0.17 -11.08
N SER A 18 -10.46 0.05 -11.70
CA SER A 18 -10.94 -0.90 -12.70
C SER A 18 -10.01 -0.92 -13.92
N LEU A 19 -9.78 -2.09 -14.50
CA LEU A 19 -8.93 -2.22 -15.69
C LEU A 19 -9.38 -1.30 -16.85
N PRO A 20 -10.69 -1.24 -17.22
CA PRO A 20 -11.13 -0.36 -18.29
C PRO A 20 -10.86 1.13 -18.00
N TYR A 21 -10.93 1.54 -16.74
CA TYR A 21 -10.63 2.92 -16.37
C TYR A 21 -9.11 3.18 -16.44
N ALA A 22 -8.32 2.27 -15.91
CA ALA A 22 -6.86 2.38 -15.91
C ALA A 22 -6.30 2.46 -17.34
N ASP A 23 -6.77 1.59 -18.21
CA ASP A 23 -6.33 1.53 -19.61
C ASP A 23 -6.74 2.78 -20.41
N LYS A 24 -7.89 3.39 -20.07
CA LYS A 24 -8.42 4.59 -20.75
C LYS A 24 -7.85 5.90 -20.20
N ASN A 25 -7.46 5.94 -18.93
CA ASN A 25 -7.10 7.18 -18.23
C ASN A 25 -5.75 7.08 -17.49
N PRO A 26 -4.67 6.64 -18.13
CA PRO A 26 -3.37 6.46 -17.46
C PRO A 26 -2.83 7.78 -16.89
N ASP A 27 -3.02 8.89 -17.60
CA ASP A 27 -2.56 10.21 -17.14
C ASP A 27 -3.27 10.67 -15.87
N VAL A 28 -4.57 10.40 -15.75
CA VAL A 28 -5.33 10.73 -14.53
C VAL A 28 -4.79 9.93 -13.35
N LEU A 29 -4.55 8.64 -13.54
CA LEU A 29 -3.98 7.78 -12.49
C LEU A 29 -2.58 8.26 -12.09
N ARG A 30 -1.75 8.65 -13.05
CA ARG A 30 -0.43 9.20 -12.78
C ARG A 30 -0.51 10.45 -11.89
N ILE A 31 -1.37 11.40 -12.26
CA ILE A 31 -1.57 12.63 -11.48
C ILE A 31 -2.04 12.30 -10.05
N VAL A 32 -3.04 11.42 -9.90
CA VAL A 32 -3.56 11.02 -8.58
C VAL A 32 -2.45 10.42 -7.71
N ILE A 33 -1.66 9.50 -8.26
CA ILE A 33 -0.57 8.86 -7.53
C ILE A 33 0.55 9.86 -7.17
N GLU A 34 0.87 10.79 -8.08
CA GLU A 34 1.85 11.85 -7.81
C GLU A 34 1.38 12.76 -6.65
N GLU A 35 0.10 13.14 -6.61
CA GLU A 35 -0.44 13.96 -5.53
C GLU A 35 -0.46 13.19 -4.19
N ILE A 36 -0.82 11.90 -4.20
CA ILE A 36 -0.73 11.05 -3.01
C ILE A 36 0.71 10.97 -2.52
N ASN A 37 1.68 10.78 -3.41
CA ASN A 37 3.08 10.71 -3.03
C ASN A 37 3.60 12.01 -2.39
N LYS A 38 3.09 13.17 -2.79
CA LYS A 38 3.41 14.44 -2.13
C LYS A 38 2.95 14.44 -0.67
N ILE A 39 1.75 13.93 -0.40
CA ILE A 39 1.23 13.80 0.96
C ILE A 39 2.03 12.77 1.76
N ASP A 40 2.42 11.65 1.18
CA ASP A 40 3.28 10.66 1.82
C ASP A 40 4.63 11.25 2.23
N ILE A 41 5.24 12.06 1.35
CA ILE A 41 6.50 12.76 1.64
C ILE A 41 6.30 13.74 2.81
N TRP A 42 5.22 14.53 2.77
CA TRP A 42 4.88 15.43 3.85
C TRP A 42 4.68 14.69 5.18
N ALA A 43 3.92 13.60 5.18
CA ALA A 43 3.66 12.77 6.35
C ALA A 43 4.94 12.21 6.97
N ARG A 44 5.87 11.75 6.13
CA ARG A 44 7.18 11.27 6.56
C ARG A 44 8.01 12.34 7.26
N LEU A 45 7.92 13.59 6.77
CA LEU A 45 8.69 14.72 7.30
C LEU A 45 8.01 15.39 8.51
N ASN A 46 6.71 15.16 8.72
CA ASN A 46 5.90 15.83 9.71
C ASN A 46 5.13 14.85 10.63
N ARG A 47 5.80 13.76 11.06
CA ARG A 47 5.18 12.67 11.84
C ARG A 47 4.47 13.13 13.10
N ASP A 48 5.03 14.13 13.80
CA ASP A 48 4.44 14.68 15.03
C ASP A 48 3.14 15.42 14.75
N LEU A 49 3.10 16.24 13.69
CA LEU A 49 1.88 16.91 13.25
C LEU A 49 0.82 15.90 12.79
N LEU A 50 1.23 14.90 12.01
CA LEU A 50 0.34 13.84 11.55
C LEU A 50 -0.28 13.07 12.74
N ALA A 51 0.52 12.76 13.75
CA ALA A 51 0.04 12.10 14.96
C ALA A 51 -0.96 12.95 15.74
N ALA A 52 -0.75 14.27 15.80
CA ALA A 52 -1.68 15.21 16.43
C ALA A 52 -3.00 15.30 15.65
N GLU A 53 -2.97 15.41 14.34
CA GLU A 53 -4.16 15.42 13.48
C GLU A 53 -4.97 14.13 13.63
N PHE A 54 -4.28 12.96 13.61
CA PHE A 54 -4.95 11.67 13.81
C PHE A 54 -5.57 11.55 15.21
N ALA A 55 -4.89 12.03 16.24
CA ALA A 55 -5.44 12.03 17.61
C ALA A 55 -6.75 12.82 17.68
N GLN A 56 -6.79 13.98 17.04
CA GLN A 56 -8.00 14.81 16.97
C GLN A 56 -9.10 14.15 16.13
N LEU A 57 -8.75 13.62 14.97
CA LEU A 57 -9.71 13.02 14.03
C LEU A 57 -10.37 11.76 14.58
N PHE A 58 -9.59 10.89 15.22
CA PHE A 58 -10.05 9.58 15.68
C PHE A 58 -10.42 9.54 17.16
N GLY A 59 -10.15 10.58 17.94
CA GLY A 59 -10.42 10.62 19.38
C GLY A 59 -9.55 9.64 20.19
N ILE A 60 -8.39 9.28 19.69
CA ILE A 60 -7.42 8.37 20.33
C ILE A 60 -6.22 9.19 20.82
N PRO A 61 -5.68 8.90 22.03
CA PRO A 61 -4.55 9.65 22.56
C PRO A 61 -3.35 9.73 21.63
N LYS A 62 -2.78 10.94 21.46
CA LYS A 62 -1.62 11.20 20.58
C LYS A 62 -0.46 10.20 20.71
N PRO A 63 -0.04 9.75 21.93
CA PRO A 63 1.05 8.78 22.07
C PRO A 63 0.85 7.46 21.31
N VAL A 64 -0.40 7.05 21.06
CA VAL A 64 -0.71 5.87 20.24
C VAL A 64 -0.33 6.14 18.78
N PHE A 65 -0.67 7.33 18.28
CA PHE A 65 -0.32 7.75 16.92
C PHE A 65 1.17 8.08 16.76
N ASP A 66 1.84 8.60 17.79
CA ASP A 66 3.29 8.78 17.78
C ASP A 66 3.99 7.45 17.48
N LEU A 67 3.57 6.38 18.15
CA LEU A 67 4.11 5.04 17.90
C LEU A 67 3.72 4.49 16.53
N SER A 68 2.47 4.66 16.11
CA SER A 68 1.96 4.18 14.83
C SER A 68 2.66 4.87 13.66
N THR A 69 2.74 6.20 13.68
CA THR A 69 3.39 6.99 12.62
C THR A 69 4.91 6.79 12.57
N ALA A 70 5.54 6.52 13.73
CA ALA A 70 6.96 6.19 13.78
C ALA A 70 7.28 4.85 13.09
N ARG A 71 6.37 3.88 13.17
CA ARG A 71 6.52 2.55 12.55
C ARG A 71 6.10 2.51 11.08
N ALA A 72 5.30 3.47 10.63
CA ALA A 72 4.81 3.51 9.25
C ALA A 72 5.94 3.90 8.28
N GLU A 73 6.03 3.17 7.18
CA GLU A 73 6.79 3.57 6.00
C GLU A 73 5.89 4.37 5.08
N TYR A 74 6.32 5.56 4.70
CA TYR A 74 5.61 6.45 3.80
C TYR A 74 6.33 6.53 2.46
N GLY A 75 5.57 6.54 1.41
CA GLY A 75 6.04 6.69 0.04
C GLY A 75 5.23 5.78 -0.89
N THR A 76 4.72 6.37 -1.94
CA THR A 76 3.98 5.66 -2.99
C THR A 76 4.92 5.45 -4.17
N GLY A 77 4.95 4.25 -4.69
CA GLY A 77 5.83 3.88 -5.78
C GLY A 77 5.29 2.74 -6.66
N PRO A 78 6.00 2.37 -7.72
CA PRO A 78 5.59 1.28 -8.59
C PRO A 78 5.65 -0.08 -7.87
N VAL A 79 4.85 -1.03 -8.33
CA VAL A 79 4.94 -2.42 -7.90
C VAL A 79 6.20 -3.03 -8.52
N THR A 80 7.24 -3.19 -7.71
CA THR A 80 8.51 -3.79 -8.13
C THR A 80 8.41 -5.30 -8.33
N ALA A 81 9.41 -5.91 -8.95
CA ALA A 81 9.47 -7.37 -9.14
C ALA A 81 9.38 -8.14 -7.81
N ASP A 82 10.03 -7.64 -6.76
CA ASP A 82 10.01 -8.27 -5.43
C ASP A 82 8.62 -8.19 -4.80
N ILE A 83 7.95 -7.02 -4.89
CA ILE A 83 6.57 -6.85 -4.43
C ILE A 83 5.63 -7.77 -5.21
N LEU A 84 5.82 -7.87 -6.52
CA LEU A 84 5.04 -8.77 -7.37
C LEU A 84 5.19 -10.23 -6.95
N ALA A 85 6.42 -10.67 -6.69
CA ALA A 85 6.71 -12.03 -6.25
C ALA A 85 6.12 -12.34 -4.86
N GLU A 86 6.20 -11.39 -3.92
CA GLU A 86 5.56 -11.49 -2.60
C GLU A 86 4.04 -11.65 -2.73
N GLN A 87 3.39 -10.81 -3.53
CA GLN A 87 1.94 -10.88 -3.75
C GLN A 87 1.53 -12.16 -4.48
N GLN A 88 2.33 -12.65 -5.43
CA GLN A 88 2.05 -13.92 -6.09
C GLN A 88 2.12 -15.09 -5.11
N LYS A 89 3.09 -15.11 -4.19
CA LYS A 89 3.18 -16.12 -3.13
C LYS A 89 1.95 -16.13 -2.23
N ILE A 90 1.42 -14.96 -1.87
CA ILE A 90 0.19 -14.84 -1.11
C ILE A 90 -0.99 -15.43 -1.90
N ALA A 91 -1.14 -15.05 -3.17
CA ALA A 91 -2.20 -15.55 -4.03
C ALA A 91 -2.15 -17.08 -4.21
N ASP A 92 -0.96 -17.64 -4.42
CA ASP A 92 -0.76 -19.08 -4.53
C ASP A 92 -1.12 -19.81 -3.22
N THR A 93 -0.73 -19.26 -2.06
CA THR A 93 -1.08 -19.78 -0.75
C THR A 93 -2.60 -19.82 -0.56
N PHE A 94 -3.30 -18.74 -0.92
CA PHE A 94 -4.77 -18.69 -0.83
C PHE A 94 -5.44 -19.73 -1.74
N HIS A 95 -4.90 -19.96 -2.93
CA HIS A 95 -5.40 -21.01 -3.82
C HIS A 95 -5.15 -22.42 -3.24
N ASP A 96 -3.95 -22.69 -2.75
CA ASP A 96 -3.57 -24.00 -2.21
C ASP A 96 -4.36 -24.35 -0.95
N LEU A 97 -4.72 -23.34 -0.14
CA LEU A 97 -5.64 -23.43 0.99
C LEU A 97 -7.13 -23.49 0.56
N LYS A 98 -7.43 -23.46 -0.75
CA LYS A 98 -8.80 -23.47 -1.30
C LYS A 98 -9.66 -22.28 -0.86
N LEU A 99 -9.04 -21.16 -0.50
CA LEU A 99 -9.72 -19.92 -0.14
C LEU A 99 -10.15 -19.11 -1.38
N ILE A 100 -9.50 -19.33 -2.52
CA ILE A 100 -9.94 -18.83 -3.82
C ILE A 100 -10.11 -19.99 -4.82
N PRO A 101 -11.12 -19.91 -5.72
CA PRO A 101 -11.51 -21.05 -6.56
C PRO A 101 -10.56 -21.37 -7.72
N ARG A 102 -9.68 -20.41 -8.10
CA ARG A 102 -8.74 -20.55 -9.21
C ARG A 102 -7.45 -19.82 -8.95
N ARG A 103 -6.35 -20.29 -9.53
CA ARG A 103 -5.08 -19.56 -9.50
C ARG A 103 -5.21 -18.26 -10.28
N ILE A 104 -4.64 -17.20 -9.73
CA ILE A 104 -4.55 -15.88 -10.36
C ILE A 104 -3.10 -15.50 -10.58
N GLN A 105 -2.84 -14.75 -11.62
CA GLN A 105 -1.53 -14.19 -11.92
C GLN A 105 -1.54 -12.71 -11.57
N ILE A 106 -0.86 -12.33 -10.50
CA ILE A 106 -0.86 -10.94 -10.02
C ILE A 106 -0.30 -9.98 -11.07
N LYS A 107 0.69 -10.43 -11.87
CA LYS A 107 1.27 -9.62 -12.96
C LYS A 107 0.23 -9.15 -14.01
N ASP A 108 -0.85 -9.90 -14.20
CA ASP A 108 -1.85 -9.60 -15.24
C ASP A 108 -2.72 -8.40 -14.87
N VAL A 109 -2.80 -8.07 -13.57
CA VAL A 109 -3.62 -6.97 -13.05
C VAL A 109 -2.80 -5.76 -12.59
N VAL A 110 -1.48 -5.86 -12.58
CA VAL A 110 -0.61 -4.73 -12.24
C VAL A 110 -0.54 -3.76 -13.42
N ARG A 111 -0.72 -2.48 -13.12
CA ARG A 111 -0.47 -1.37 -14.05
C ARG A 111 0.50 -0.41 -13.41
N SER A 112 1.41 0.12 -14.20
CA SER A 112 2.33 1.16 -13.75
C SER A 112 1.95 2.48 -14.42
N PRO A 113 1.49 3.48 -13.67
CA PRO A 113 1.21 4.79 -14.25
C PRO A 113 2.49 5.55 -14.66
N TRP A 114 3.65 5.02 -14.30
CA TRP A 114 4.97 5.56 -14.67
C TRP A 114 5.61 4.87 -15.89
N ALA A 115 5.03 3.77 -16.37
CA ALA A 115 5.49 3.15 -17.61
C ALA A 115 4.91 3.92 -18.79
N ALA A 116 5.74 4.73 -19.43
CA ALA A 116 5.49 5.27 -20.76
C ALA A 116 5.97 4.26 -21.80
#